data_352cc3aa967604708a991d0772cef2d7
#
_entry.id   352cc3aa967604708a991d0772cef2d7
#
_cell.length_a   1.000
_cell.length_b   1.000
_cell.length_c   1.000
_cell.angle_alpha   90.00
_cell.angle_beta   90.00
_cell.angle_gamma   90.00
#
_symmetry.space_group_name_H-M   'P 1'
#
loop_
_entity.id
_entity.type
_entity.pdbx_description
1 polymer ?
#
loop_
_entity_poly.entity_id
_entity_poly.type
_entity_poly.pdbx_seq_one_letter_code
_entity_poly.pdbx_strand_id
1 'polypeptide(L)'
;MSDNIPLFDSLAHPTPDGNWLGSKAAGRNSFGQYLREAEEANCRWALCVGLGGVGGYDEGSYAELVRATSPHFYPVAYFDFGGDLGERELERRFRRMKDSGYVGIKIHPRIAQVQLDHPRLVPAIQLAAEAGLAVVLCTHFYSAGAEAYRNNLTALSRLLGELGDPKLMLAHAGTVRLLEVMEIARPYPRVLLDLSETLCKYEGSSLDLDIQFMFRKFDRRICVGSDSPEYSILDVRRRFEEFARGLDPEKAVNVAHRNLRNFLGGVTSPAG
;
A
#
# COMPACT_ATOMS: atom_id res chain seq x y z
N MET A 1 23.96 -12.04 -0.34
CA MET A 1 23.11 -12.50 0.79
C MET A 1 21.71 -11.91 0.78
N SER A 2 21.47 -10.73 0.20
CA SER A 2 20.13 -10.12 0.03
C SER A 2 19.26 -10.83 -1.00
N ASP A 3 19.88 -11.49 -1.97
CA ASP A 3 19.21 -12.14 -3.11
C ASP A 3 18.27 -13.31 -2.69
N ASN A 4 18.44 -13.82 -1.49
CA ASN A 4 17.65 -14.94 -0.96
C ASN A 4 16.53 -14.50 0.01
N ILE A 5 16.41 -13.21 0.33
CA ILE A 5 15.35 -12.71 1.21
C ILE A 5 14.06 -12.53 0.38
N PRO A 6 12.97 -13.26 0.67
CA PRO A 6 11.74 -13.11 -0.08
C PRO A 6 11.14 -11.72 0.18
N LEU A 7 10.56 -11.11 -0.85
CA LEU A 7 9.83 -9.86 -0.72
C LEU A 7 8.36 -10.08 -0.39
N PHE A 8 7.78 -9.06 0.23
CA PHE A 8 6.35 -8.83 0.31
C PHE A 8 6.04 -7.51 -0.42
N ASP A 9 5.41 -7.58 -1.58
CA ASP A 9 4.95 -6.40 -2.30
C ASP A 9 3.79 -5.75 -1.55
N SER A 10 4.04 -4.56 -1.00
CA SER A 10 3.05 -3.85 -0.17
C SER A 10 1.93 -3.19 -0.97
N LEU A 11 2.08 -3.08 -2.29
CA LEU A 11 1.12 -2.44 -3.16
C LEU A 11 1.31 -2.88 -4.61
N ALA A 12 0.36 -3.66 -5.12
CA ALA A 12 0.26 -4.01 -6.53
C ALA A 12 -1.20 -3.91 -6.98
N HIS A 13 -1.43 -3.61 -8.25
CA HIS A 13 -2.76 -3.44 -8.83
C HIS A 13 -3.01 -4.39 -10.00
N PRO A 14 -2.84 -5.72 -9.87
CA PRO A 14 -3.24 -6.64 -10.93
C PRO A 14 -4.74 -6.53 -11.16
N THR A 15 -5.17 -6.58 -12.42
CA THR A 15 -6.56 -6.35 -12.81
C THR A 15 -7.18 -7.57 -13.48
N PRO A 16 -8.50 -7.76 -13.34
CA PRO A 16 -9.21 -8.87 -13.97
C PRO A 16 -9.07 -8.92 -15.48
N ASP A 17 -9.11 -7.79 -16.18
CA ASP A 17 -9.03 -7.71 -17.65
C ASP A 17 -7.62 -7.37 -18.18
N GLY A 18 -6.64 -7.18 -17.30
CA GLY A 18 -5.26 -6.84 -17.66
C GLY A 18 -5.05 -5.39 -18.07
N ASN A 19 -6.05 -4.52 -17.95
CA ASN A 19 -5.95 -3.11 -18.31
C ASN A 19 -5.66 -2.22 -17.09
N TRP A 20 -4.98 -1.10 -17.33
CA TRP A 20 -4.66 -0.10 -16.31
C TRP A 20 -5.04 1.29 -16.78
N LEU A 21 -4.90 2.29 -15.93
CA LEU A 21 -5.17 3.69 -16.23
C LEU A 21 -4.42 4.14 -17.51
N GLY A 22 -5.16 4.54 -18.52
CA GLY A 22 -4.60 4.86 -19.83
C GLY A 22 -4.10 3.63 -20.60
N SER A 23 -3.31 3.84 -21.66
CA SER A 23 -2.82 2.77 -22.53
C SER A 23 -1.51 2.10 -22.09
N LYS A 24 -0.94 2.51 -20.96
CA LYS A 24 0.41 2.09 -20.52
C LYS A 24 0.58 0.59 -20.32
N ALA A 25 -0.45 -0.13 -19.95
CA ALA A 25 -0.37 -1.54 -19.62
C ALA A 25 -1.49 -2.38 -20.26
N ALA A 26 -2.00 -1.96 -21.43
CA ALA A 26 -3.11 -2.65 -22.08
C ALA A 26 -2.85 -4.16 -22.21
N GLY A 27 -3.68 -4.97 -21.56
CA GLY A 27 -3.59 -6.43 -21.53
C GLY A 27 -2.41 -7.03 -20.76
N ARG A 28 -1.52 -6.22 -20.18
CA ARG A 28 -0.28 -6.70 -19.53
C ARG A 28 -0.30 -6.56 -18.01
N ASN A 29 -1.41 -6.15 -17.41
CA ASN A 29 -1.56 -6.00 -15.96
C ASN A 29 -2.46 -7.09 -15.35
N SER A 30 -2.47 -8.29 -15.93
CA SER A 30 -3.27 -9.39 -15.42
C SER A 30 -2.65 -10.05 -14.20
N PHE A 31 -3.48 -10.73 -13.40
CA PHE A 31 -3.02 -11.55 -12.27
C PHE A 31 -1.98 -12.59 -12.66
N GLY A 32 -2.16 -13.25 -13.82
CA GLY A 32 -1.20 -14.25 -14.30
C GLY A 32 0.15 -13.63 -14.70
N GLN A 33 0.15 -12.42 -15.24
CA GLN A 33 1.40 -11.70 -15.53
C GLN A 33 2.11 -11.31 -14.25
N TYR A 34 1.38 -10.71 -13.32
CA TYR A 34 1.94 -10.31 -12.02
C TYR A 34 2.49 -11.49 -11.23
N LEU A 35 1.81 -12.66 -11.24
CA LEU A 35 2.29 -13.87 -10.57
C LEU A 35 3.65 -14.32 -11.10
N ARG A 36 3.82 -14.36 -12.44
CA ARG A 36 5.10 -14.74 -13.05
C ARG A 36 6.24 -13.80 -12.65
N GLU A 37 5.99 -12.49 -12.69
CA GLU A 37 6.98 -11.49 -12.28
C GLU A 37 7.31 -11.59 -10.78
N ALA A 38 6.31 -11.87 -9.93
CA ALA A 38 6.52 -12.07 -8.50
C ALA A 38 7.38 -13.31 -8.21
N GLU A 39 7.16 -14.41 -8.92
CA GLU A 39 7.98 -15.62 -8.83
C GLU A 39 9.43 -15.35 -9.24
N GLU A 40 9.64 -14.69 -10.38
CA GLU A 40 10.97 -14.31 -10.87
C GLU A 40 11.70 -13.37 -9.90
N ALA A 41 10.98 -12.43 -9.28
CA ALA A 41 11.51 -11.48 -8.31
C ALA A 41 11.73 -12.09 -6.91
N ASN A 42 11.49 -13.38 -6.68
CA ASN A 42 11.41 -13.96 -5.33
C ASN A 42 10.50 -13.12 -4.39
N CYS A 43 9.37 -12.64 -4.93
CA CYS A 43 8.34 -11.97 -4.17
C CYS A 43 7.26 -12.99 -3.78
N ARG A 44 7.29 -13.40 -2.52
CA ARG A 44 6.42 -14.48 -2.05
C ARG A 44 5.00 -14.02 -1.72
N TRP A 45 4.85 -12.79 -1.28
CA TRP A 45 3.57 -12.24 -0.81
C TRP A 45 3.26 -10.92 -1.50
N ALA A 46 2.00 -10.61 -1.69
CA ALA A 46 1.56 -9.33 -2.25
C ALA A 46 0.24 -8.85 -1.65
N LEU A 47 0.11 -7.54 -1.45
CA LEU A 47 -1.18 -6.89 -1.33
C LEU A 47 -1.66 -6.55 -2.74
N CYS A 48 -2.73 -7.22 -3.17
CA CYS A 48 -3.39 -6.94 -4.44
C CYS A 48 -4.53 -5.96 -4.19
N VAL A 49 -4.38 -4.75 -4.69
CA VAL A 49 -5.26 -3.62 -4.40
C VAL A 49 -6.16 -3.33 -5.58
N GLY A 50 -7.47 -3.46 -5.38
CA GLY A 50 -8.45 -3.06 -6.37
C GLY A 50 -8.49 -1.55 -6.58
N LEU A 51 -8.98 -1.11 -7.74
CA LEU A 51 -9.20 0.30 -8.04
C LEU A 51 -10.53 0.50 -8.77
N GLY A 52 -11.44 1.25 -8.17
CA GLY A 52 -12.77 1.50 -8.71
C GLY A 52 -12.74 2.07 -10.12
N GLY A 53 -13.50 1.47 -11.03
CA GLY A 53 -13.59 1.89 -12.44
C GLY A 53 -12.38 1.51 -13.31
N VAL A 54 -11.45 0.69 -12.83
CA VAL A 54 -10.24 0.30 -13.54
C VAL A 54 -10.16 -1.21 -13.70
N GLY A 55 -9.79 -1.67 -14.87
CA GLY A 55 -9.38 -3.06 -15.13
C GLY A 55 -10.43 -4.12 -14.82
N GLY A 56 -11.73 -3.76 -14.87
CA GLY A 56 -12.81 -4.69 -14.53
C GLY A 56 -12.93 -4.96 -13.02
N TYR A 57 -12.39 -4.10 -12.15
CA TYR A 57 -12.53 -4.25 -10.70
C TYR A 57 -14.01 -4.29 -10.28
N ASP A 58 -14.36 -5.33 -9.57
CA ASP A 58 -15.64 -5.49 -8.88
C ASP A 58 -15.41 -5.95 -7.43
N GLU A 59 -15.91 -5.21 -6.45
CA GLU A 59 -15.71 -5.49 -5.02
C GLU A 59 -16.22 -6.88 -4.61
N GLY A 60 -17.26 -7.38 -5.27
CA GLY A 60 -17.86 -8.68 -4.93
C GLY A 60 -17.01 -9.89 -5.32
N SER A 61 -16.24 -9.80 -6.41
CA SER A 61 -15.50 -10.93 -7.00
C SER A 61 -13.97 -10.80 -6.87
N TYR A 62 -13.44 -9.60 -6.69
CA TYR A 62 -12.00 -9.37 -6.71
C TYR A 62 -11.23 -10.17 -5.64
N ALA A 63 -11.77 -10.25 -4.43
CA ALA A 63 -11.11 -10.96 -3.35
C ALA A 63 -10.98 -12.48 -3.63
N GLU A 64 -11.97 -13.08 -4.27
CA GLU A 64 -11.92 -14.46 -4.71
C GLU A 64 -10.86 -14.66 -5.78
N LEU A 65 -10.82 -13.78 -6.79
CA LEU A 65 -9.84 -13.84 -7.87
C LEU A 65 -8.40 -13.72 -7.36
N VAL A 66 -8.14 -12.82 -6.43
CA VAL A 66 -6.82 -12.66 -5.78
C VAL A 66 -6.39 -13.97 -5.12
N ARG A 67 -7.26 -14.58 -4.30
CA ARG A 67 -6.96 -15.82 -3.60
C ARG A 67 -6.82 -17.02 -4.53
N ALA A 68 -7.61 -17.06 -5.60
CA ALA A 68 -7.51 -18.10 -6.62
C ALA A 68 -6.18 -18.04 -7.40
N THR A 69 -5.60 -16.84 -7.52
CA THR A 69 -4.31 -16.65 -8.19
C THR A 69 -3.15 -17.16 -7.33
N SER A 70 -3.13 -16.86 -6.05
CA SER A 70 -2.12 -17.35 -5.10
C SER A 70 -2.64 -17.31 -3.66
N PRO A 71 -2.40 -18.35 -2.84
CA PRO A 71 -2.74 -18.31 -1.42
C PRO A 71 -1.91 -17.29 -0.62
N HIS A 72 -0.88 -16.75 -1.24
CA HIS A 72 0.00 -15.74 -0.66
C HIS A 72 -0.30 -14.31 -1.11
N PHE A 73 -1.35 -14.12 -1.91
CA PHE A 73 -1.83 -12.81 -2.32
C PHE A 73 -3.04 -12.42 -1.47
N TYR A 74 -3.03 -11.19 -1.00
CA TYR A 74 -4.01 -10.68 -0.05
C TYR A 74 -4.80 -9.53 -0.66
N PRO A 75 -6.12 -9.65 -0.79
CA PRO A 75 -6.94 -8.63 -1.42
C PRO A 75 -7.13 -7.42 -0.52
N VAL A 76 -6.97 -6.23 -1.10
CA VAL A 76 -7.30 -4.95 -0.50
C VAL A 76 -8.37 -4.27 -1.35
N ALA A 77 -9.50 -3.90 -0.74
CA ALA A 77 -10.60 -3.28 -1.46
C ALA A 77 -10.31 -1.80 -1.74
N TYR A 78 -10.71 -1.32 -2.90
CA TYR A 78 -10.83 0.12 -3.13
C TYR A 78 -11.97 0.67 -2.28
N PHE A 79 -11.70 1.77 -1.59
CA PHE A 79 -12.72 2.47 -0.82
C PHE A 79 -12.85 3.91 -1.28
N ASP A 80 -14.05 4.26 -1.67
CA ASP A 80 -14.53 5.62 -1.84
C ASP A 80 -15.72 5.88 -0.92
N PHE A 81 -16.02 7.13 -0.70
CA PHE A 81 -17.16 7.51 0.14
C PHE A 81 -18.52 7.37 -0.58
N GLY A 82 -18.55 6.84 -1.80
CA GLY A 82 -19.67 6.60 -2.72
C GLY A 82 -21.08 6.82 -2.16
N GLY A 83 -21.58 8.02 -2.27
CA GLY A 83 -22.88 8.41 -1.70
C GLY A 83 -22.80 8.80 -0.23
N ASP A 84 -23.95 9.12 0.34
CA ASP A 84 -24.10 9.56 1.74
C ASP A 84 -24.39 8.37 2.67
N LEU A 85 -23.44 7.41 2.74
CA LEU A 85 -23.56 6.27 3.63
C LEU A 85 -23.39 6.73 5.09
N GLY A 86 -24.38 6.48 5.93
CA GLY A 86 -24.27 6.68 7.37
C GLY A 86 -23.32 5.68 8.02
N GLU A 87 -22.87 5.95 9.25
CA GLU A 87 -21.90 5.11 9.97
C GLU A 87 -22.30 3.64 10.04
N ARG A 88 -23.58 3.34 10.34
CA ARG A 88 -24.09 1.96 10.40
C ARG A 88 -23.97 1.22 9.07
N GLU A 89 -24.05 1.93 7.96
CA GLU A 89 -23.93 1.33 6.63
C GLU A 89 -22.48 1.13 6.24
N LEU A 90 -21.60 2.05 6.60
CA LEU A 90 -20.13 1.89 6.50
C LEU A 90 -19.65 0.68 7.31
N GLU A 91 -20.12 0.56 8.56
CA GLU A 91 -19.81 -0.59 9.42
C GLU A 91 -20.24 -1.91 8.76
N ARG A 92 -21.47 -1.97 8.24
CA ARG A 92 -21.95 -3.16 7.51
C ARG A 92 -21.14 -3.46 6.25
N ARG A 93 -20.74 -2.41 5.49
CA ARG A 93 -19.89 -2.57 4.30
C ARG A 93 -18.53 -3.14 4.67
N PHE A 94 -17.87 -2.62 5.69
CA PHE A 94 -16.57 -3.11 6.13
C PHE A 94 -16.64 -4.55 6.68
N ARG A 95 -17.68 -4.91 7.41
CA ARG A 95 -17.90 -6.30 7.82
C ARG A 95 -18.07 -7.22 6.62
N ARG A 96 -18.89 -6.86 5.62
CA ARG A 96 -19.02 -7.65 4.38
C ARG A 96 -17.70 -7.79 3.65
N MET A 97 -16.89 -6.73 3.53
CA MET A 97 -15.55 -6.82 2.94
C MET A 97 -14.69 -7.83 3.70
N LYS A 98 -14.67 -7.75 5.04
CA LYS A 98 -13.93 -8.70 5.88
C LYS A 98 -14.39 -10.13 5.67
N ASP A 99 -15.69 -10.37 5.68
CA ASP A 99 -16.31 -11.70 5.48
C ASP A 99 -16.02 -12.26 4.07
N SER A 100 -15.93 -11.38 3.07
CA SER A 100 -15.51 -11.72 1.70
C SER A 100 -14.00 -12.01 1.58
N GLY A 101 -13.24 -11.85 2.69
CA GLY A 101 -11.82 -12.21 2.76
C GLY A 101 -10.85 -11.08 2.41
N TYR A 102 -11.31 -9.84 2.31
CA TYR A 102 -10.41 -8.69 2.23
C TYR A 102 -9.60 -8.54 3.51
N VAL A 103 -8.31 -8.22 3.37
CA VAL A 103 -7.42 -7.96 4.50
C VAL A 103 -7.33 -6.48 4.84
N GLY A 104 -7.77 -5.61 3.93
CA GLY A 104 -7.72 -4.16 4.11
C GLY A 104 -8.51 -3.40 3.07
N ILE A 105 -8.49 -2.07 3.24
CA ILE A 105 -9.05 -1.09 2.30
C ILE A 105 -7.97 -0.11 1.87
N LYS A 106 -8.05 0.37 0.62
CA LYS A 106 -7.24 1.47 0.08
C LYS A 106 -8.09 2.72 -0.04
N ILE A 107 -7.70 3.77 0.66
CA ILE A 107 -8.23 5.11 0.49
C ILE A 107 -7.29 5.87 -0.43
N HIS A 108 -7.81 6.34 -1.55
CA HIS A 108 -7.02 7.04 -2.57
C HIS A 108 -7.55 8.47 -2.76
N PRO A 109 -7.11 9.45 -1.95
CA PRO A 109 -7.69 10.80 -1.92
C PRO A 109 -7.81 11.47 -3.30
N ARG A 110 -6.79 11.31 -4.17
CA ARG A 110 -6.82 11.90 -5.53
C ARG A 110 -7.91 11.31 -6.43
N ILE A 111 -8.13 10.00 -6.37
CA ILE A 111 -9.11 9.32 -7.23
C ILE A 111 -10.50 9.47 -6.64
N ALA A 112 -10.65 9.29 -5.33
CA ALA A 112 -11.91 9.44 -4.63
C ALA A 112 -12.32 10.92 -4.46
N GLN A 113 -11.48 11.87 -4.86
CA GLN A 113 -11.70 13.31 -4.70
C GLN A 113 -12.05 13.71 -3.26
N VAL A 114 -11.37 13.11 -2.30
CA VAL A 114 -11.55 13.32 -0.87
C VAL A 114 -10.35 14.06 -0.28
N GLN A 115 -10.60 15.04 0.54
CA GLN A 115 -9.54 15.72 1.29
C GLN A 115 -9.23 14.97 2.59
N LEU A 116 -7.97 15.08 3.08
CA LEU A 116 -7.55 14.44 4.34
C LEU A 116 -8.23 15.03 5.57
N ASP A 117 -8.81 16.21 5.46
CA ASP A 117 -9.65 16.86 6.49
C ASP A 117 -11.15 16.63 6.29
N HIS A 118 -11.52 15.70 5.41
CA HIS A 118 -12.94 15.37 5.21
C HIS A 118 -13.54 14.77 6.50
N PRO A 119 -14.69 15.28 6.99
CA PRO A 119 -15.20 14.93 8.31
C PRO A 119 -15.55 13.44 8.49
N ARG A 120 -15.76 12.73 7.40
CA ARG A 120 -16.05 11.28 7.41
C ARG A 120 -14.79 10.40 7.36
N LEU A 121 -13.60 10.97 7.16
CA LEU A 121 -12.37 10.18 6.95
C LEU A 121 -11.94 9.48 8.25
N VAL A 122 -11.90 10.21 9.36
CA VAL A 122 -11.56 9.66 10.67
C VAL A 122 -12.53 8.52 11.07
N PRO A 123 -13.88 8.74 11.06
CA PRO A 123 -14.82 7.66 11.33
C PRO A 123 -14.66 6.45 10.41
N ALA A 124 -14.44 6.65 9.11
CA ALA A 124 -14.26 5.53 8.19
C ALA A 124 -13.00 4.71 8.49
N ILE A 125 -11.88 5.36 8.81
CA ILE A 125 -10.64 4.67 9.20
C ILE A 125 -10.84 3.87 10.50
N GLN A 126 -11.52 4.45 11.48
CA GLN A 126 -11.79 3.79 12.76
C GLN A 126 -12.71 2.57 12.58
N LEU A 127 -13.82 2.72 11.86
CA LEU A 127 -14.75 1.62 11.56
C LEU A 127 -14.09 0.49 10.76
N ALA A 128 -13.23 0.81 9.80
CA ALA A 128 -12.48 -0.20 9.05
C ALA A 128 -11.52 -0.97 9.97
N ALA A 129 -10.83 -0.27 10.86
CA ALA A 129 -9.93 -0.88 11.85
C ALA A 129 -10.69 -1.78 12.84
N GLU A 130 -11.86 -1.34 13.33
CA GLU A 130 -12.76 -2.12 14.19
C GLU A 130 -13.27 -3.39 13.49
N ALA A 131 -13.53 -3.33 12.19
CA ALA A 131 -13.84 -4.49 11.37
C ALA A 131 -12.64 -5.42 11.11
N GLY A 132 -11.45 -5.08 11.61
CA GLY A 132 -10.22 -5.86 11.42
C GLY A 132 -9.61 -5.74 10.03
N LEU A 133 -9.91 -4.64 9.31
CA LEU A 133 -9.31 -4.31 8.03
C LEU A 133 -8.09 -3.40 8.23
N ALA A 134 -6.99 -3.71 7.56
CA ALA A 134 -5.86 -2.79 7.45
C ALA A 134 -6.27 -1.58 6.58
N VAL A 135 -5.80 -0.39 6.94
CA VAL A 135 -6.08 0.81 6.15
C VAL A 135 -4.82 1.27 5.43
N VAL A 136 -4.91 1.37 4.12
CA VAL A 136 -3.85 1.89 3.23
C VAL A 136 -4.28 3.24 2.73
N LEU A 137 -3.56 4.30 3.11
CA LEU A 137 -3.84 5.68 2.70
C LEU A 137 -2.80 6.15 1.69
N CYS A 138 -3.24 6.54 0.50
CA CYS A 138 -2.34 7.13 -0.49
C CYS A 138 -1.87 8.52 -0.04
N THR A 139 -0.56 8.71 0.01
CA THR A 139 0.09 9.99 0.36
C THR A 139 0.88 10.58 -0.81
N HIS A 140 0.51 10.25 -2.04
CA HIS A 140 1.03 10.91 -3.22
C HIS A 140 0.37 12.30 -3.37
N PHE A 141 1.06 13.35 -2.89
CA PHE A 141 0.51 14.71 -2.81
C PHE A 141 0.58 15.52 -4.11
N TYR A 142 1.29 15.01 -5.12
CA TYR A 142 1.54 15.72 -6.37
C TYR A 142 0.88 15.02 -7.55
N SER A 143 -0.01 15.71 -8.24
CA SER A 143 -0.56 15.29 -9.53
C SER A 143 -1.05 16.50 -10.32
N ALA A 144 -1.16 16.37 -11.63
CA ALA A 144 -1.79 17.39 -12.45
C ALA A 144 -3.25 17.60 -11.99
N GLY A 145 -3.66 18.85 -11.81
CA GLY A 145 -4.96 19.20 -11.25
C GLY A 145 -5.06 19.12 -9.72
N ALA A 146 -3.94 18.90 -9.03
CA ALA A 146 -3.89 18.76 -7.58
C ALA A 146 -4.31 20.05 -6.81
N GLU A 147 -4.51 21.18 -7.46
CA GLU A 147 -5.07 22.38 -6.84
C GLU A 147 -6.47 22.14 -6.25
N ALA A 148 -7.21 21.17 -6.77
CA ALA A 148 -8.47 20.73 -6.20
C ALA A 148 -8.31 19.97 -4.87
N TYR A 149 -7.10 19.45 -4.60
CA TYR A 149 -6.80 18.68 -3.39
C TYR A 149 -5.83 19.46 -2.51
N ARG A 150 -6.34 19.90 -1.40
CA ARG A 150 -5.52 20.49 -0.32
C ARG A 150 -4.87 19.40 0.54
N ASN A 151 -4.64 18.21 -0.03
CA ASN A 151 -3.93 17.14 0.63
C ASN A 151 -2.46 17.50 0.71
N ASN A 152 -1.97 17.67 1.91
CA ASN A 152 -0.60 18.08 2.19
C ASN A 152 -0.16 17.55 3.57
N LEU A 153 1.08 17.81 3.94
CA LEU A 153 1.66 17.36 5.19
C LEU A 153 0.92 17.87 6.43
N THR A 154 0.40 19.09 6.39
CA THR A 154 -0.37 19.66 7.51
C THR A 154 -1.67 18.90 7.71
N ALA A 155 -2.38 18.58 6.62
CA ALA A 155 -3.61 17.80 6.68
C ALA A 155 -3.32 16.37 7.16
N LEU A 156 -2.22 15.74 6.70
CA LEU A 156 -1.78 14.43 7.19
C LEU A 156 -1.47 14.46 8.70
N SER A 157 -0.74 15.47 9.15
CA SER A 157 -0.40 15.62 10.57
C SER A 157 -1.66 15.76 11.44
N ARG A 158 -2.65 16.54 10.99
CA ARG A 158 -3.94 16.66 11.70
C ARG A 158 -4.69 15.35 11.73
N LEU A 159 -4.81 14.66 10.60
CA LEU A 159 -5.48 13.36 10.49
C LEU A 159 -4.89 12.35 11.48
N LEU A 160 -3.55 12.23 11.53
CA LEU A 160 -2.90 11.31 12.47
C LEU A 160 -3.14 11.72 13.93
N GLY A 161 -3.14 13.03 14.23
CA GLY A 161 -3.46 13.55 15.55
C GLY A 161 -4.90 13.25 15.99
N GLU A 162 -5.88 13.39 15.10
CA GLU A 162 -7.29 13.08 15.36
C GLU A 162 -7.53 11.57 15.54
N LEU A 163 -6.80 10.73 14.82
CA LEU A 163 -6.87 9.26 14.96
C LEU A 163 -6.22 8.76 16.26
N GLY A 164 -5.30 9.51 16.85
CA GLY A 164 -4.61 9.20 18.10
C GLY A 164 -3.51 8.15 17.93
N ASP A 165 -3.81 6.86 17.91
CA ASP A 165 -2.85 5.77 17.67
C ASP A 165 -3.28 4.91 16.46
N PRO A 166 -3.19 5.45 15.23
CA PRO A 166 -3.72 4.78 14.05
C PRO A 166 -2.84 3.61 13.61
N LYS A 167 -3.46 2.46 13.35
CA LYS A 167 -2.85 1.37 12.57
C LYS A 167 -3.08 1.64 11.08
N LEU A 168 -2.15 2.35 10.45
CA LEU A 168 -2.31 2.89 9.11
C LEU A 168 -1.04 2.67 8.28
N MET A 169 -1.18 2.25 7.03
CA MET A 169 -0.08 2.23 6.07
C MET A 169 -0.19 3.46 5.16
N LEU A 170 0.87 4.28 5.13
CA LEU A 170 0.98 5.45 4.28
C LEU A 170 1.65 5.05 2.96
N ALA A 171 0.85 4.80 1.94
CA ALA A 171 1.34 4.42 0.63
C ALA A 171 2.13 5.56 -0.02
N HIS A 172 3.23 5.20 -0.68
CA HIS A 172 4.21 6.07 -1.31
C HIS A 172 5.00 6.98 -0.35
N ALA A 173 4.76 6.89 0.97
CA ALA A 173 5.47 7.64 2.02
C ALA A 173 5.73 9.12 1.68
N GLY A 174 4.78 9.78 1.02
CA GLY A 174 4.88 11.20 0.63
C GLY A 174 5.76 11.47 -0.60
N THR A 175 6.28 10.45 -1.27
CA THR A 175 7.18 10.55 -2.43
C THR A 175 8.43 11.41 -2.14
N VAL A 176 8.60 12.54 -2.81
CA VAL A 176 9.75 13.47 -2.59
C VAL A 176 9.78 14.11 -1.20
N ARG A 177 8.73 13.92 -0.39
CA ARG A 177 8.65 14.40 0.99
C ARG A 177 8.86 13.31 2.03
N LEU A 178 9.62 12.28 1.67
CA LEU A 178 9.83 11.07 2.47
C LEU A 178 10.22 11.35 3.92
N LEU A 179 11.24 12.17 4.16
CA LEU A 179 11.70 12.46 5.52
C LEU A 179 10.70 13.31 6.32
N GLU A 180 9.96 14.22 5.67
CA GLU A 180 8.92 14.99 6.34
C GLU A 180 7.76 14.06 6.78
N VAL A 181 7.34 13.13 5.93
CA VAL A 181 6.32 12.13 6.28
C VAL A 181 6.83 11.20 7.38
N MET A 182 8.10 10.80 7.34
CA MET A 182 8.72 10.02 8.41
C MET A 182 8.64 10.76 9.76
N GLU A 183 8.99 12.06 9.80
CA GLU A 183 8.92 12.85 11.04
C GLU A 183 7.48 13.00 11.56
N ILE A 184 6.51 13.23 10.66
CA ILE A 184 5.09 13.26 11.01
C ILE A 184 4.61 11.92 11.57
N ALA A 185 5.06 10.81 11.00
CA ALA A 185 4.70 9.46 11.43
C ALA A 185 5.43 8.99 12.70
N ARG A 186 6.56 9.63 13.06
CA ARG A 186 7.45 9.19 14.16
C ARG A 186 6.71 9.00 15.50
N PRO A 187 5.81 9.92 15.93
CA PRO A 187 5.07 9.76 17.19
C PRO A 187 4.05 8.61 17.18
N TYR A 188 3.71 8.06 16.03
CA TYR A 188 2.65 7.06 15.87
C TYR A 188 3.24 5.68 15.56
N PRO A 189 3.55 4.85 16.56
CA PRO A 189 4.34 3.61 16.36
C PRO A 189 3.67 2.58 15.48
N ARG A 190 2.36 2.63 15.31
CA ARG A 190 1.58 1.69 14.49
C ARG A 190 1.43 2.13 13.03
N VAL A 191 1.96 3.31 12.66
CA VAL A 191 1.97 3.77 11.27
C VAL A 191 3.14 3.13 10.53
N LEU A 192 2.89 2.48 9.40
CA LEU A 192 3.86 1.89 8.49
C LEU A 192 4.00 2.76 7.25
N LEU A 193 5.22 3.05 6.83
CA LEU A 193 5.51 3.79 5.60
C LEU A 193 5.80 2.81 4.47
N ASP A 194 5.01 2.87 3.40
CA ASP A 194 5.21 2.08 2.22
C ASP A 194 5.97 2.89 1.15
N LEU A 195 7.07 2.32 0.66
CA LEU A 195 7.93 2.95 -0.34
C LEU A 195 7.55 2.59 -1.79
N SER A 196 6.36 2.03 -2.02
CA SER A 196 5.88 1.76 -3.38
C SER A 196 5.96 3.03 -4.25
N GLU A 197 6.26 2.88 -5.52
CA GLU A 197 6.59 3.99 -6.44
C GLU A 197 7.84 4.78 -6.01
N THR A 198 7.90 5.26 -4.77
CA THR A 198 8.99 6.11 -4.24
C THR A 198 10.36 5.45 -4.37
N LEU A 199 10.44 4.13 -4.16
CA LEU A 199 11.68 3.36 -4.24
C LEU A 199 12.33 3.43 -5.64
N CYS A 200 11.53 3.50 -6.70
CA CYS A 200 11.98 3.39 -8.08
C CYS A 200 11.93 4.72 -8.85
N LYS A 201 10.93 5.57 -8.56
CA LYS A 201 10.58 6.75 -9.38
C LYS A 201 11.70 7.77 -9.53
N TYR A 202 12.47 7.97 -8.50
CA TYR A 202 13.48 9.01 -8.46
C TYR A 202 14.90 8.44 -8.35
N GLU A 203 15.12 7.28 -8.95
CA GLU A 203 16.44 6.62 -9.00
C GLU A 203 17.51 7.58 -9.51
N GLY A 204 18.65 7.63 -8.81
CA GLY A 204 19.76 8.52 -9.13
C GLY A 204 19.61 9.96 -8.63
N SER A 205 18.49 10.31 -7.98
CA SER A 205 18.31 11.61 -7.33
C SER A 205 18.81 11.61 -5.88
N SER A 206 18.79 12.79 -5.24
CA SER A 206 19.12 12.89 -3.80
C SER A 206 18.20 12.07 -2.90
N LEU A 207 17.01 11.69 -3.38
CA LEU A 207 16.06 10.86 -2.63
C LEU A 207 16.62 9.47 -2.32
N ASP A 208 17.57 8.98 -3.10
CA ASP A 208 18.27 7.70 -2.81
C ASP A 208 19.02 7.75 -1.48
N LEU A 209 19.57 8.90 -1.09
CA LEU A 209 20.20 9.08 0.22
C LEU A 209 19.17 9.03 1.36
N ASP A 210 18.00 9.60 1.14
CA ASP A 210 16.89 9.56 2.11
C ASP A 210 16.36 8.13 2.26
N ILE A 211 16.16 7.41 1.15
CA ILE A 211 15.77 5.99 1.16
C ILE A 211 16.81 5.14 1.89
N GLN A 212 18.10 5.36 1.61
CA GLN A 212 19.16 4.64 2.30
C GLN A 212 19.19 4.94 3.81
N PHE A 213 18.91 6.19 4.19
CA PHE A 213 18.73 6.56 5.60
C PHE A 213 17.55 5.80 6.22
N MET A 214 16.42 5.70 5.53
CA MET A 214 15.25 4.96 6.00
C MET A 214 15.57 3.47 6.24
N PHE A 215 16.27 2.81 5.31
CA PHE A 215 16.69 1.42 5.46
C PHE A 215 17.61 1.21 6.66
N ARG A 216 18.47 2.18 6.98
CA ARG A 216 19.44 2.09 8.08
C ARG A 216 18.88 2.48 9.45
N LYS A 217 17.97 3.46 9.50
CA LYS A 217 17.56 4.15 10.74
C LYS A 217 16.09 4.02 11.06
N PHE A 218 15.27 3.64 10.09
CA PHE A 218 13.83 3.51 10.22
C PHE A 218 13.31 2.15 9.72
N ASP A 219 14.19 1.17 9.62
CA ASP A 219 13.98 -0.16 9.05
C ASP A 219 12.78 -0.92 9.62
N ARG A 220 12.38 -0.65 10.87
CA ARG A 220 11.24 -1.32 11.53
C ARG A 220 9.87 -0.74 11.17
N ARG A 221 9.84 0.33 10.39
CA ARG A 221 8.65 1.12 10.11
C ARG A 221 8.45 1.42 8.62
N ILE A 222 9.17 0.73 7.75
CA ILE A 222 9.04 0.83 6.30
C ILE A 222 8.81 -0.54 5.67
N CYS A 223 8.16 -0.56 4.51
CA CYS A 223 8.05 -1.70 3.61
C CYS A 223 8.25 -1.25 2.16
N VAL A 224 8.39 -2.20 1.26
CA VAL A 224 8.61 -1.96 -0.17
C VAL A 224 7.45 -2.52 -0.99
N GLY A 225 7.15 -1.87 -2.10
CA GLY A 225 6.10 -2.27 -3.03
C GLY A 225 6.34 -1.74 -4.43
N SER A 226 5.65 -2.32 -5.40
CA SER A 226 5.82 -1.99 -6.81
C SER A 226 4.95 -0.84 -7.28
N ASP A 227 3.76 -0.70 -6.74
CA ASP A 227 2.69 0.07 -7.36
C ASP A 227 2.42 -0.41 -8.81
N SER A 228 2.63 -1.73 -9.03
CA SER A 228 2.42 -2.34 -10.35
C SER A 228 1.05 -1.96 -10.91
N PRO A 229 0.96 -1.57 -12.17
CA PRO A 229 1.99 -1.67 -13.23
C PRO A 229 2.85 -0.40 -13.43
N GLU A 230 2.86 0.55 -12.50
CA GLU A 230 3.73 1.74 -12.64
C GLU A 230 5.22 1.32 -12.62
N TYR A 231 5.58 0.39 -11.74
CA TYR A 231 6.87 -0.30 -11.72
C TYR A 231 6.67 -1.81 -11.62
N SER A 232 7.57 -2.59 -12.20
CA SER A 232 7.56 -4.04 -12.02
C SER A 232 8.08 -4.43 -10.65
N ILE A 233 7.66 -5.57 -10.13
CA ILE A 233 8.24 -6.11 -8.88
C ILE A 233 9.72 -6.51 -9.07
N LEU A 234 10.17 -6.72 -10.31
CA LEU A 234 11.59 -6.92 -10.65
C LEU A 234 12.41 -5.63 -10.42
N ASP A 235 11.85 -4.46 -10.77
CA ASP A 235 12.49 -3.17 -10.46
C ASP A 235 12.62 -2.98 -8.95
N VAL A 236 11.57 -3.32 -8.19
CA VAL A 236 11.59 -3.27 -6.71
C VAL A 236 12.66 -4.21 -6.16
N ARG A 237 12.78 -5.44 -6.71
CA ARG A 237 13.82 -6.40 -6.30
C ARG A 237 15.21 -5.79 -6.48
N ARG A 238 15.51 -5.27 -7.65
CA ARG A 238 16.78 -4.62 -7.97
C ARG A 238 17.10 -3.47 -6.99
N ARG A 239 16.14 -2.58 -6.78
CA ARG A 239 16.30 -1.43 -5.89
C ARG A 239 16.43 -1.85 -4.42
N PHE A 240 15.65 -2.84 -3.98
CA PHE A 240 15.78 -3.39 -2.63
C PHE A 240 17.19 -3.96 -2.39
N GLU A 241 17.74 -4.73 -3.32
CA GLU A 241 19.09 -5.30 -3.21
C GLU A 241 20.17 -4.22 -3.17
N GLU A 242 19.98 -3.14 -3.92
CA GLU A 242 20.88 -1.99 -3.90
C GLU A 242 20.93 -1.36 -2.50
N PHE A 243 19.79 -1.03 -1.91
CA PHE A 243 19.72 -0.42 -0.58
C PHE A 243 20.02 -1.39 0.56
N ALA A 244 19.80 -2.68 0.39
CA ALA A 244 20.12 -3.71 1.36
C ALA A 244 21.61 -4.09 1.36
N ARG A 245 22.38 -3.66 0.36
CA ARG A 245 23.81 -3.99 0.26
C ARG A 245 24.58 -3.44 1.47
N GLY A 246 25.21 -4.35 2.23
CA GLY A 246 25.94 -3.99 3.45
C GLY A 246 25.07 -3.60 4.64
N LEU A 247 23.79 -3.79 4.54
CA LEU A 247 22.86 -3.62 5.66
C LEU A 247 22.90 -4.84 6.59
N ASP A 248 22.61 -4.63 7.87
CA ASP A 248 22.36 -5.73 8.79
C ASP A 248 21.24 -6.64 8.24
N PRO A 249 21.44 -7.97 8.19
CA PRO A 249 20.44 -8.90 7.64
C PRO A 249 19.06 -8.78 8.29
N GLU A 250 19.00 -8.50 9.60
CA GLU A 250 17.74 -8.33 10.30
C GLU A 250 16.96 -7.10 9.78
N LYS A 251 17.67 -6.00 9.50
CA LYS A 251 17.08 -4.80 8.92
C LYS A 251 16.55 -5.05 7.51
N ALA A 252 17.32 -5.77 6.70
CA ALA A 252 16.88 -6.15 5.36
C ALA A 252 15.60 -7.00 5.42
N VAL A 253 15.52 -7.98 6.32
CA VAL A 253 14.33 -8.81 6.55
C VAL A 253 13.13 -7.97 7.04
N ASN A 254 13.37 -6.99 7.94
CA ASN A 254 12.33 -6.09 8.40
C ASN A 254 11.66 -5.37 7.21
N VAL A 255 12.45 -4.76 6.36
CA VAL A 255 11.99 -3.99 5.20
C VAL A 255 11.37 -4.89 4.13
N ALA A 256 11.99 -6.04 3.86
CA ALA A 256 11.55 -6.95 2.81
C ALA A 256 10.15 -7.52 3.05
N HIS A 257 9.83 -7.91 4.28
CA HIS A 257 8.54 -8.56 4.53
C HIS A 257 8.07 -8.51 5.98
N ARG A 258 8.95 -8.50 7.01
CA ARG A 258 8.55 -8.69 8.42
C ARG A 258 7.62 -7.58 8.91
N ASN A 259 7.92 -6.33 8.58
CA ASN A 259 7.12 -5.18 9.01
C ASN A 259 5.69 -5.26 8.48
N LEU A 260 5.53 -5.56 7.19
CA LEU A 260 4.21 -5.67 6.60
C LEU A 260 3.43 -6.87 7.14
N ARG A 261 4.09 -8.01 7.35
CA ARG A 261 3.46 -9.17 8.00
C ARG A 261 2.98 -8.85 9.41
N ASN A 262 3.79 -8.17 10.21
CA ASN A 262 3.41 -7.73 11.55
C ASN A 262 2.27 -6.71 11.51
N PHE A 263 2.32 -5.79 10.55
CA PHE A 263 1.24 -4.82 10.32
C PHE A 263 -0.08 -5.50 9.98
N LEU A 264 -0.09 -6.57 9.22
CA LEU A 264 -1.31 -7.32 8.90
C LEU A 264 -1.81 -8.22 10.05
N GLY A 265 -1.04 -8.36 11.16
CA GLY A 265 -1.50 -9.04 12.36
C GLY A 265 -1.62 -10.56 12.24
N GLY A 266 -0.69 -11.21 11.53
CA GLY A 266 -0.66 -12.67 11.42
C GLY A 266 -1.68 -13.26 10.43
N VAL A 267 -2.44 -12.45 9.71
CA VAL A 267 -3.31 -12.90 8.59
C VAL A 267 -2.51 -13.65 7.53
N THR A 268 -1.19 -13.48 7.56
CA THR A 268 -0.22 -14.07 6.63
C THR A 268 0.41 -15.37 7.15
N SER A 269 -0.05 -15.92 8.27
CA SER A 269 0.35 -17.27 8.68
C SER A 269 -0.47 -18.27 7.86
N PRO A 270 0.15 -19.10 7.00
CA PRO A 270 -0.53 -20.28 6.52
C PRO A 270 -0.84 -21.13 7.73
N ALA A 271 -2.07 -21.60 7.85
CA ALA A 271 -2.34 -22.77 8.67
C ALA A 271 -1.41 -23.87 8.13
N GLY A 272 -0.51 -24.35 8.97
CA GLY A 272 0.47 -25.40 8.90
C GLY A 272 0.89 -26.02 7.59
#